data_8f83c287d6af8c6966e56497542a7975
#
_entry.id   8f83c287d6af8c6966e56497542a7975
#
_cell.length_a   1.000
_cell.length_b   1.000
_cell.length_c   1.000
_cell.angle_alpha   90.00
_cell.angle_beta   90.00
_cell.angle_gamma   90.00
#
_symmetry.space_group_name_H-M   'P 1'
#
loop_
_entity.id
_entity.type
_entity.pdbx_description
1 polymer ?
#
loop_
_entity_poly.entity_id
_entity_poly.type
_entity_poly.pdbx_seq_one_letter_code
_entity_poly.pdbx_strand_id
1 'polypeptide(L)'
;RGSSVGQVTLIQDDKSRCMMTGICSDFNHMKGVNDLETLPSKMFGEDRDSLISLNFDNKQEDFTPSFIKQTKCEIAKKHAWWLKNEDDFGDEARCTGFISMGKEIPDQFILSFYSDFFPPVVMNKYGPLGWVPTLSLTTNIRQLPKTNELFMDVKAKDLNKGFFEQDCQIWDLNKNLV
;
A
#
# COMPACT_ATOMS: atom_id res chain seq x y z
N ARG A 1 -8.32 -30.13 4.56
CA ARG A 1 -8.50 -29.64 3.18
C ARG A 1 -9.53 -28.52 3.22
N GLY A 2 -9.16 -27.30 3.38
CA GLY A 2 -10.17 -26.27 3.38
C GLY A 2 -9.59 -24.95 3.86
N SER A 3 -10.40 -23.93 3.68
CA SER A 3 -10.17 -22.62 4.24
C SER A 3 -10.79 -22.54 5.62
N SER A 4 -10.15 -21.82 6.50
CA SER A 4 -10.68 -21.46 7.82
C SER A 4 -11.17 -20.02 7.79
N VAL A 5 -12.29 -19.76 8.42
CA VAL A 5 -12.82 -18.40 8.60
C VAL A 5 -12.53 -17.98 10.05
N GLY A 6 -11.97 -16.80 10.21
CA GLY A 6 -11.72 -16.21 11.51
C GLY A 6 -12.25 -14.78 11.59
N GLN A 7 -12.60 -14.38 12.79
CA GLN A 7 -12.99 -13.01 13.11
C GLN A 7 -12.21 -12.53 14.32
N VAL A 8 -11.69 -11.30 14.24
CA VAL A 8 -10.96 -10.64 15.32
C VAL A 8 -11.55 -9.25 15.55
N THR A 9 -11.67 -8.88 16.81
CA THR A 9 -12.11 -7.54 17.20
C THR A 9 -11.02 -6.92 18.10
N LEU A 10 -10.56 -5.76 17.73
CA LEU A 10 -9.70 -4.94 18.58
C LEU A 10 -10.57 -4.11 19.53
N ILE A 11 -10.37 -4.30 20.82
CA ILE A 11 -11.08 -3.57 21.87
C ILE A 11 -10.08 -2.67 22.61
N GLN A 12 -10.42 -1.41 22.79
CA GLN A 12 -9.66 -0.45 23.60
C GLN A 12 -10.64 0.40 24.40
N ASP A 13 -10.43 0.53 25.70
CA ASP A 13 -11.30 1.27 26.61
C ASP A 13 -12.77 0.79 26.51
N ASP A 14 -12.98 -0.53 26.54
CA ASP A 14 -14.27 -1.21 26.40
C ASP A 14 -15.06 -0.88 25.09
N LYS A 15 -14.38 -0.30 24.11
CA LYS A 15 -14.96 0.03 22.80
C LYS A 15 -14.31 -0.80 21.70
N SER A 16 -15.15 -1.37 20.83
CA SER A 16 -14.68 -1.94 19.58
C SER A 16 -14.10 -0.84 18.70
N ARG A 17 -12.83 -0.97 18.32
CA ARG A 17 -12.10 0.00 17.48
C ARG A 17 -11.96 -0.48 16.05
N CYS A 18 -11.75 -1.79 15.88
CA CYS A 18 -11.58 -2.40 14.58
C CYS A 18 -12.14 -3.82 14.63
N MET A 19 -12.73 -4.25 13.54
CA MET A 19 -13.17 -5.63 13.33
C MET A 19 -12.60 -6.14 12.02
N MET A 20 -12.04 -7.34 12.04
CA MET A 20 -11.50 -8.01 10.88
C MET A 20 -12.15 -9.39 10.74
N THR A 21 -12.52 -9.73 9.52
CA THR A 21 -12.92 -11.09 9.14
C THR A 21 -11.96 -11.57 8.06
N GLY A 22 -11.40 -12.75 8.21
CA GLY A 22 -10.44 -13.30 7.27
C GLY A 22 -10.78 -14.74 6.89
N ILE A 23 -10.42 -15.10 5.66
CA ILE A 23 -10.40 -16.48 5.16
C ILE A 23 -8.95 -16.86 4.99
N CYS A 24 -8.50 -17.90 5.69
CA CYS A 24 -7.13 -18.38 5.67
C CYS A 24 -7.04 -19.74 5.01
N SER A 25 -6.04 -19.93 4.17
CA SER A 25 -5.70 -21.22 3.54
C SER A 25 -4.19 -21.43 3.54
N ASP A 26 -3.76 -22.67 3.56
CA ASP A 26 -2.34 -23.00 3.45
C ASP A 26 -1.93 -23.05 1.98
N PHE A 27 -1.10 -22.10 1.57
CA PHE A 27 -0.59 -22.00 0.19
C PHE A 27 0.18 -23.25 -0.27
N ASN A 28 0.86 -23.99 0.64
CA ASN A 28 1.60 -25.18 0.31
C ASN A 28 0.69 -26.36 -0.12
N HIS A 29 -0.58 -26.30 0.30
CA HIS A 29 -1.59 -27.31 0.00
C HIS A 29 -2.58 -26.89 -1.09
N MET A 30 -2.50 -25.63 -1.56
CA MET A 30 -3.34 -25.16 -2.65
C MET A 30 -2.86 -25.74 -3.97
N LYS A 31 -3.78 -26.38 -4.69
CA LYS A 31 -3.54 -26.92 -6.03
C LYS A 31 -4.62 -26.37 -6.95
N GLY A 32 -4.21 -25.84 -8.07
CA GLY A 32 -5.13 -25.30 -9.05
C GLY A 32 -4.41 -24.81 -10.30
N VAL A 33 -5.17 -24.26 -11.24
CA VAL A 33 -4.65 -23.62 -12.43
C VAL A 33 -4.10 -22.27 -12.05
N ASN A 34 -2.88 -21.96 -12.47
CA ASN A 34 -2.31 -20.62 -12.46
C ASN A 34 -2.41 -20.07 -13.88
N ASP A 35 -3.37 -19.21 -14.10
CA ASP A 35 -3.63 -18.56 -15.36
C ASP A 35 -4.10 -17.11 -15.07
N LEU A 36 -4.19 -16.24 -16.07
CA LEU A 36 -4.61 -14.86 -15.94
C LEU A 36 -3.70 -14.05 -15.00
N GLU A 37 -2.44 -13.93 -15.37
CA GLU A 37 -1.46 -13.16 -14.61
C GLU A 37 -1.66 -11.66 -14.81
N THR A 38 -1.76 -10.92 -13.70
CA THR A 38 -1.68 -9.46 -13.71
C THR A 38 -0.22 -9.06 -13.79
N LEU A 39 0.14 -8.28 -14.79
CA LEU A 39 1.51 -7.74 -14.92
C LEU A 39 1.62 -6.40 -14.17
N PRO A 40 2.77 -6.12 -13.57
CA PRO A 40 3.01 -4.82 -12.95
C PRO A 40 2.97 -3.72 -14.01
N SER A 41 2.62 -2.52 -13.60
CA SER A 41 2.64 -1.36 -14.48
C SER A 41 4.06 -1.10 -15.03
N LYS A 42 4.15 -0.35 -16.14
CA LYS A 42 5.45 0.05 -16.71
C LYS A 42 6.35 0.78 -15.71
N MET A 43 5.76 1.40 -14.71
CA MET A 43 6.45 2.11 -13.64
C MET A 43 7.30 1.19 -12.75
N PHE A 44 7.06 -0.11 -12.76
CA PHE A 44 7.95 -1.10 -12.13
C PHE A 44 9.40 -1.05 -12.66
N GLY A 45 9.57 -0.70 -13.94
CA GLY A 45 10.87 -0.57 -14.60
C GLY A 45 11.40 0.87 -14.68
N GLU A 46 10.77 1.84 -14.03
CA GLU A 46 11.26 3.22 -14.00
C GLU A 46 12.62 3.30 -13.30
N ASP A 47 13.41 4.28 -13.74
CA ASP A 47 14.73 4.54 -13.19
C ASP A 47 14.65 4.85 -11.69
N ARG A 48 15.47 4.14 -10.92
CA ARG A 48 15.59 4.33 -9.47
C ARG A 48 16.05 5.74 -9.11
N ASP A 49 16.76 6.42 -9.99
CA ASP A 49 17.23 7.80 -9.78
C ASP A 49 16.05 8.80 -9.78
N SER A 50 14.90 8.41 -10.31
CA SER A 50 13.67 9.21 -10.27
C SER A 50 12.87 9.05 -8.97
N LEU A 51 13.30 8.17 -8.07
CA LEU A 51 12.65 7.92 -6.79
C LEU A 51 13.16 8.85 -5.71
N ILE A 52 12.33 9.13 -4.76
CA ILE A 52 12.67 9.86 -3.53
C ILE A 52 12.23 9.08 -2.31
N SER A 53 12.99 9.22 -1.24
CA SER A 53 12.58 8.65 0.05
C SER A 53 11.27 9.26 0.52
N LEU A 54 10.35 8.43 0.99
CA LEU A 54 9.14 8.86 1.68
C LEU A 54 9.54 9.35 3.08
N ASN A 55 10.25 10.47 3.13
CA ASN A 55 10.60 11.17 4.35
C ASN A 55 9.89 12.51 4.32
N PHE A 56 9.05 12.75 5.31
CA PHE A 56 8.42 14.06 5.50
C PHE A 56 9.34 14.99 6.31
N ASP A 57 10.66 14.90 6.09
CA ASP A 57 11.63 15.73 6.78
C ASP A 57 11.31 17.21 6.59
N ASN A 58 11.16 17.90 7.70
CA ASN A 58 11.20 19.34 7.92
C ASN A 58 9.96 20.20 7.72
N LYS A 59 8.81 19.72 7.27
CA LYS A 59 7.60 20.60 7.23
C LYS A 59 6.30 19.99 7.79
N GLN A 60 6.28 18.71 8.08
CA GLN A 60 5.05 18.00 8.52
C GLN A 60 5.33 16.94 9.59
N GLU A 61 6.28 17.18 10.49
CA GLU A 61 6.62 16.23 11.59
C GLU A 61 5.41 15.82 12.42
N ASP A 62 4.44 16.73 12.61
CA ASP A 62 3.24 16.48 13.41
C ASP A 62 2.26 15.47 12.76
N PHE A 63 2.38 15.20 11.45
CA PHE A 63 1.51 14.30 10.72
C PHE A 63 2.19 13.02 10.24
N THR A 64 3.50 12.88 10.46
CA THR A 64 4.23 11.71 9.98
C THR A 64 4.10 10.55 10.96
N PRO A 65 3.42 9.45 10.60
CA PRO A 65 3.33 8.29 11.47
C PRO A 65 4.72 7.74 11.79
N SER A 66 4.96 7.40 13.07
CA SER A 66 6.28 6.94 13.54
C SER A 66 6.78 5.67 12.84
N PHE A 67 5.89 4.85 12.31
CA PHE A 67 6.24 3.61 11.59
C PHE A 67 6.97 3.88 10.26
N ILE A 68 6.79 5.06 9.66
CA ILE A 68 7.52 5.44 8.42
C ILE A 68 9.03 5.42 8.66
N LYS A 69 9.49 5.78 9.85
CA LYS A 69 10.91 5.76 10.20
C LYS A 69 11.51 4.35 10.30
N GLN A 70 10.68 3.32 10.38
CA GLN A 70 11.09 1.92 10.45
C GLN A 70 11.09 1.23 9.09
N THR A 71 10.62 1.91 8.06
CA THR A 71 10.52 1.39 6.70
C THR A 71 11.43 2.17 5.77
N LYS A 72 12.06 1.45 4.82
CA LYS A 72 12.63 2.07 3.65
C LYS A 72 11.54 2.12 2.59
N CYS A 73 11.07 3.32 2.29
CA CYS A 73 10.08 3.53 1.24
C CYS A 73 10.58 4.61 0.27
N GLU A 74 10.61 4.28 -1.00
CA GLU A 74 11.04 5.17 -2.08
C GLU A 74 9.91 5.26 -3.11
N ILE A 75 9.43 6.46 -3.37
CA ILE A 75 8.32 6.71 -4.30
C ILE A 75 8.76 7.53 -5.50
N ALA A 76 8.03 7.41 -6.60
CA ALA A 76 8.25 8.24 -7.76
C ALA A 76 8.07 9.72 -7.40
N LYS A 77 9.06 10.57 -7.70
CA LYS A 77 9.06 12.00 -7.37
C LYS A 77 7.79 12.72 -7.85
N LYS A 78 7.28 12.34 -9.01
CA LYS A 78 6.03 12.89 -9.55
C LYS A 78 4.79 12.62 -8.68
N HIS A 79 4.86 11.65 -7.77
CA HIS A 79 3.79 11.28 -6.84
C HIS A 79 3.97 11.86 -5.42
N ALA A 80 4.92 12.76 -5.25
CA ALA A 80 5.18 13.42 -3.98
C ALA A 80 4.48 14.79 -3.94
N TRP A 81 3.19 14.80 -3.65
CA TRP A 81 2.38 16.03 -3.61
C TRP A 81 2.95 17.09 -2.67
N TRP A 82 3.61 16.72 -1.57
CA TRP A 82 4.20 17.65 -0.60
C TRP A 82 5.45 18.40 -1.12
N LEU A 83 5.98 18.02 -2.27
CA LEU A 83 7.07 18.72 -2.96
C LEU A 83 6.56 19.64 -4.07
N LYS A 84 5.26 19.71 -4.30
CA LYS A 84 4.65 20.44 -5.40
C LYS A 84 4.05 21.76 -4.90
N ASN A 85 3.99 22.76 -5.79
CA ASN A 85 3.15 23.92 -5.60
C ASN A 85 1.71 23.61 -6.04
N GLU A 86 0.77 24.48 -5.68
CA GLU A 86 -0.66 24.27 -5.98
C GLU A 86 -0.96 24.09 -7.48
N ASP A 87 -0.20 24.76 -8.34
CA ASP A 87 -0.36 24.67 -9.80
C ASP A 87 0.30 23.43 -10.42
N ASP A 88 1.08 22.66 -9.65
CA ASP A 88 1.89 21.54 -10.14
C ASP A 88 1.28 20.17 -9.80
N PHE A 89 0.06 20.11 -9.23
CA PHE A 89 -0.58 18.83 -8.94
C PHE A 89 -0.83 18.03 -10.21
N GLY A 90 -0.61 16.70 -10.10
CA GLY A 90 -0.70 15.81 -11.25
C GLY A 90 -2.13 15.52 -11.70
N ASP A 91 -2.26 14.95 -12.88
CA ASP A 91 -3.56 14.55 -13.42
C ASP A 91 -4.08 13.23 -12.83
N GLU A 92 -3.17 12.43 -12.22
CA GLU A 92 -3.48 11.12 -11.69
C GLU A 92 -3.46 11.09 -10.15
N ALA A 93 -4.54 10.56 -9.56
CA ALA A 93 -4.58 10.17 -8.16
C ALA A 93 -3.90 8.80 -8.00
N ARG A 94 -2.58 8.77 -8.03
CA ARG A 94 -1.75 7.56 -8.01
C ARG A 94 -0.47 7.76 -7.23
N CYS A 95 0.03 6.68 -6.63
CA CYS A 95 1.37 6.61 -6.05
C CYS A 95 2.01 5.28 -6.39
N THR A 96 3.27 5.30 -6.81
CA THR A 96 4.07 4.10 -7.07
C THR A 96 5.41 4.21 -6.38
N GLY A 97 5.95 3.08 -5.96
CA GLY A 97 7.25 3.07 -5.32
C GLY A 97 7.64 1.70 -4.80
N PHE A 98 8.75 1.68 -4.08
CA PHE A 98 9.30 0.46 -3.49
C PHE A 98 9.30 0.59 -1.96
N ILE A 99 9.02 -0.52 -1.30
CA ILE A 99 8.96 -0.59 0.16
C ILE A 99 9.71 -1.82 0.68
N SER A 100 10.38 -1.65 1.79
CA SER A 100 10.97 -2.76 2.55
C SER A 100 11.03 -2.42 4.05
N MET A 101 10.99 -3.45 4.89
CA MET A 101 11.18 -3.34 6.33
C MET A 101 12.28 -4.32 6.75
N GLY A 102 13.48 -3.79 6.98
CA GLY A 102 14.63 -4.61 7.30
C GLY A 102 15.13 -5.48 6.14
N LYS A 103 15.69 -6.65 6.47
CA LYS A 103 16.31 -7.57 5.51
C LYS A 103 15.50 -8.82 5.23
N GLU A 104 14.48 -9.08 6.03
CA GLU A 104 13.67 -10.29 5.92
C GLU A 104 12.59 -10.16 4.85
N ILE A 105 12.21 -11.28 4.26
CA ILE A 105 11.09 -11.34 3.31
C ILE A 105 9.80 -11.13 4.09
N PRO A 106 8.92 -10.19 3.65
CA PRO A 106 7.67 -9.91 4.32
C PRO A 106 6.75 -11.13 4.40
N ASP A 107 6.17 -11.34 5.55
CA ASP A 107 5.10 -12.32 5.78
C ASP A 107 3.71 -11.72 5.47
N GLN A 108 2.66 -12.50 5.67
CA GLN A 108 1.28 -12.07 5.45
C GLN A 108 0.85 -10.87 6.31
N PHE A 109 1.44 -10.70 7.49
CA PHE A 109 1.10 -9.58 8.37
C PHE A 109 1.71 -8.28 7.86
N ILE A 110 2.96 -8.34 7.43
CA ILE A 110 3.66 -7.19 6.80
C ILE A 110 3.00 -6.83 5.47
N LEU A 111 2.55 -7.78 4.65
CA LEU A 111 1.80 -7.50 3.43
C LEU A 111 0.49 -6.75 3.72
N SER A 112 -0.23 -7.16 4.76
CA SER A 112 -1.45 -6.47 5.19
C SER A 112 -1.16 -5.05 5.67
N PHE A 113 -0.05 -4.83 6.36
CA PHE A 113 0.42 -3.51 6.77
C PHE A 113 0.80 -2.65 5.55
N TYR A 114 1.51 -3.20 4.56
CA TYR A 114 1.87 -2.46 3.36
C TYR A 114 0.66 -2.04 2.53
N SER A 115 -0.43 -2.80 2.53
CA SER A 115 -1.62 -2.47 1.74
C SER A 115 -2.28 -1.14 2.11
N ASP A 116 -1.98 -0.58 3.30
CA ASP A 116 -2.48 0.73 3.78
C ASP A 116 -1.33 1.71 4.09
N PHE A 117 -0.15 1.48 3.53
CA PHE A 117 1.05 2.23 3.91
C PHE A 117 1.18 3.57 3.21
N PHE A 118 0.83 3.66 1.93
CA PHE A 118 1.01 4.89 1.15
C PHE A 118 0.04 5.99 1.59
N PRO A 119 0.47 7.27 1.53
CA PRO A 119 -0.41 8.40 1.74
C PRO A 119 -1.62 8.36 0.79
N PRO A 120 -2.76 8.99 1.18
CA PRO A 120 -3.93 9.05 0.32
C PRO A 120 -3.59 9.58 -1.07
N VAL A 121 -3.73 8.74 -2.10
CA VAL A 121 -3.25 9.07 -3.45
C VAL A 121 -4.03 10.18 -4.13
N VAL A 122 -5.22 10.50 -3.63
CA VAL A 122 -6.02 11.65 -4.09
C VAL A 122 -5.29 12.98 -3.88
N MET A 123 -4.39 13.06 -2.89
CA MET A 123 -3.58 14.24 -2.64
C MET A 123 -2.59 14.53 -3.77
N ASN A 124 -2.20 13.54 -4.58
CA ASN A 124 -1.35 13.76 -5.76
C ASN A 124 -2.06 14.54 -6.87
N LYS A 125 -3.40 14.55 -6.85
CA LYS A 125 -4.22 15.25 -7.83
C LYS A 125 -4.84 16.54 -7.28
N TYR A 126 -5.25 16.52 -6.02
CA TYR A 126 -6.03 17.61 -5.44
C TYR A 126 -5.27 18.39 -4.36
N GLY A 127 -4.02 18.04 -4.09
CA GLY A 127 -3.25 18.63 -2.97
C GLY A 127 -3.68 18.11 -1.60
N PRO A 128 -3.22 18.75 -0.53
CA PRO A 128 -3.51 18.34 0.85
C PRO A 128 -4.98 18.58 1.19
N LEU A 129 -5.71 17.48 1.44
CA LEU A 129 -7.14 17.49 1.76
C LEU A 129 -7.44 17.37 3.26
N GLY A 130 -6.40 17.39 4.11
CA GLY A 130 -6.53 17.17 5.54
C GLY A 130 -6.53 15.68 5.91
N TRP A 131 -7.22 15.31 6.99
CA TRP A 131 -7.26 13.94 7.49
C TRP A 131 -8.15 13.06 6.60
N VAL A 132 -7.58 11.97 6.11
CA VAL A 132 -8.24 11.01 5.23
C VAL A 132 -8.12 9.60 5.84
N PRO A 133 -9.03 9.21 6.73
CA PRO A 133 -8.99 7.90 7.38
C PRO A 133 -9.44 6.78 6.44
N THR A 134 -8.80 5.61 6.56
CA THR A 134 -9.27 4.38 5.97
C THR A 134 -10.51 3.89 6.72
N LEU A 135 -11.65 3.79 6.02
CA LEU A 135 -12.91 3.33 6.58
C LEU A 135 -13.06 1.80 6.48
N SER A 136 -12.58 1.23 5.41
CA SER A 136 -12.53 -0.21 5.21
C SER A 136 -11.34 -0.60 4.35
N LEU A 137 -10.77 -1.77 4.62
CA LEU A 137 -9.65 -2.33 3.86
C LEU A 137 -9.91 -3.80 3.59
N THR A 138 -9.76 -4.21 2.33
CA THR A 138 -9.78 -5.63 1.96
C THR A 138 -8.42 -5.99 1.36
N THR A 139 -7.74 -6.95 1.94
CA THR A 139 -6.46 -7.45 1.46
C THR A 139 -6.60 -8.89 0.97
N ASN A 140 -6.19 -9.15 -0.26
CA ASN A 140 -6.18 -10.47 -0.87
C ASN A 140 -4.74 -10.89 -1.13
N ILE A 141 -4.19 -11.73 -0.27
CA ILE A 141 -2.84 -12.29 -0.43
C ILE A 141 -2.93 -13.51 -1.34
N ARG A 142 -2.20 -13.49 -2.45
CA ARG A 142 -2.21 -14.56 -3.47
C ARG A 142 -1.07 -15.53 -3.31
N GLN A 143 0.08 -15.02 -2.87
CA GLN A 143 1.28 -15.78 -2.56
C GLN A 143 2.18 -14.96 -1.65
N LEU A 144 3.13 -15.60 -0.98
CA LEU A 144 4.17 -14.87 -0.27
C LEU A 144 5.24 -14.38 -1.24
N PRO A 145 5.83 -13.19 -1.03
CA PRO A 145 6.87 -12.65 -1.87
C PRO A 145 8.15 -13.50 -1.79
N LYS A 146 9.01 -13.38 -2.79
CA LYS A 146 10.34 -14.02 -2.85
C LYS A 146 11.47 -13.02 -2.64
N THR A 147 11.16 -11.75 -2.45
CA THR A 147 12.12 -10.67 -2.21
C THR A 147 11.69 -9.84 -1.01
N ASN A 148 12.65 -9.21 -0.35
CA ASN A 148 12.38 -8.37 0.82
C ASN A 148 11.89 -6.97 0.43
N GLU A 149 12.27 -6.48 -0.74
CA GLU A 149 11.78 -5.23 -1.29
C GLU A 149 10.65 -5.52 -2.26
N LEU A 150 9.56 -4.78 -2.16
CA LEU A 150 8.35 -4.93 -2.95
C LEU A 150 8.04 -3.65 -3.69
N PHE A 151 7.48 -3.77 -4.88
CA PHE A 151 6.93 -2.65 -5.64
C PHE A 151 5.44 -2.51 -5.34
N MET A 152 5.00 -1.29 -5.11
CA MET A 152 3.61 -0.94 -4.86
C MET A 152 3.10 0.04 -5.92
N ASP A 153 1.87 -0.20 -6.35
CA ASP A 153 1.13 0.69 -7.24
C ASP A 153 -0.26 0.92 -6.66
N VAL A 154 -0.50 2.14 -6.22
CA VAL A 154 -1.75 2.54 -5.59
C VAL A 154 -2.43 3.58 -6.45
N LYS A 155 -3.69 3.38 -6.76
CA LYS A 155 -4.49 4.26 -7.61
C LYS A 155 -5.90 4.43 -7.06
N ALA A 156 -6.35 5.68 -6.96
CA ALA A 156 -7.76 5.97 -6.70
C ALA A 156 -8.60 5.71 -7.97
N LYS A 157 -9.80 5.19 -7.76
CA LYS A 157 -10.79 4.93 -8.81
C LYS A 157 -11.83 6.02 -8.87
N ASP A 158 -12.65 6.08 -7.86
CA ASP A 158 -13.79 6.98 -7.78
C ASP A 158 -13.63 7.94 -6.61
N LEU A 159 -14.01 9.19 -6.82
CA LEU A 159 -14.12 10.19 -5.78
C LEU A 159 -15.49 10.86 -5.89
N ASN A 160 -16.32 10.68 -4.89
CA ASN A 160 -17.66 11.25 -4.86
C ASN A 160 -18.00 11.74 -3.45
N LYS A 161 -18.37 13.00 -3.32
CA LYS A 161 -18.78 13.65 -2.05
C LYS A 161 -17.77 13.45 -0.91
N GLY A 162 -16.48 13.42 -1.23
CA GLY A 162 -15.41 13.24 -0.24
C GLY A 162 -15.06 11.78 0.07
N PHE A 163 -15.80 10.81 -0.45
CA PHE A 163 -15.44 9.38 -0.37
C PHE A 163 -14.72 8.95 -1.64
N PHE A 164 -13.71 8.12 -1.50
CA PHE A 164 -13.02 7.53 -2.65
C PHE A 164 -12.63 6.08 -2.37
N GLU A 165 -12.45 5.36 -3.45
CA GLU A 165 -11.88 4.01 -3.44
C GLU A 165 -10.46 4.05 -4.00
N GLN A 166 -9.57 3.27 -3.42
CA GLN A 166 -8.25 3.07 -4.00
C GLN A 166 -7.87 1.59 -4.02
N ASP A 167 -7.25 1.18 -5.10
CA ASP A 167 -6.64 -0.13 -5.23
C ASP A 167 -5.15 -0.02 -4.94
N CYS A 168 -4.64 -1.00 -4.22
CA CYS A 168 -3.22 -1.24 -4.01
C CYS A 168 -2.85 -2.58 -4.62
N GLN A 169 -1.86 -2.60 -5.49
CA GLN A 169 -1.26 -3.81 -6.02
C GLN A 169 0.19 -3.87 -5.58
N ILE A 170 0.62 -5.04 -5.12
CA ILE A 170 1.96 -5.25 -4.57
C ILE A 170 2.63 -6.40 -5.32
N TRP A 171 3.83 -6.17 -5.82
CA TRP A 171 4.65 -7.18 -6.51
C TRP A 171 6.00 -7.37 -5.84
N ASP A 172 6.51 -8.58 -5.86
CA ASP A 172 7.90 -8.81 -5.57
C ASP A 172 8.80 -8.41 -6.77
N LEU A 173 10.11 -8.36 -6.57
CA LEU A 173 11.04 -7.97 -7.64
C LEU A 173 11.13 -9.00 -8.79
N ASN A 174 10.55 -10.19 -8.61
CA ASN A 174 10.40 -11.17 -9.68
C ASN A 174 9.10 -10.99 -10.49
N LYS A 175 8.37 -9.88 -10.24
CA LYS A 175 7.10 -9.53 -10.86
C LYS A 175 5.94 -10.47 -10.51
N ASN A 176 6.01 -11.16 -9.39
CA ASN A 176 4.88 -11.91 -8.87
C ASN A 176 3.96 -10.96 -8.09
N LEU A 177 2.68 -10.95 -8.42
CA LEU A 177 1.65 -10.27 -7.61
C LEU A 177 1.46 -11.08 -6.31
N VAL A 178 1.64 -10.42 -5.18
CA VAL A 178 1.61 -11.04 -3.85
C VAL A 178 0.32 -10.82 -3.10
#